data_60c8b9e2fd0bd67fb33ab9cdd4f62360
#
_entry.id   60c8b9e2fd0bd67fb33ab9cdd4f62360
#
_cell.length_a   1.000
_cell.length_b   1.000
_cell.length_c   1.000
_cell.angle_alpha   90.00
_cell.angle_beta   90.00
_cell.angle_gamma   90.00
#
_symmetry.space_group_name_H-M   'P 1'
#
loop_
_entity.id
_entity.type
_entity.pdbx_description
1 polymer ?
#
loop_
_entity_poly.entity_id
_entity_poly.type
_entity_poly.pdbx_seq_one_letter_code
_entity_poly.pdbx_strand_id
1 'polypeptide(L)'
;LIFRIEDTDSNRFVPGAEEYIIESFKWLGIKFDEGVSFGGEHGPYRQSERRDIYKKYVDVLMQAGKAYIAFDTPEELDAKRKEVANFQYDASTRMGMRNSLTLPKEEVDALIAEGKQYVVRFKIEPNEEVHVHDIIRGEVIVNSSVLDDKVLYKSADELPTYHLANIVDDHLMEVSHVIRGEEWLPSAPLHVLLYRAFGWEDTMPEFAHLPLLLKPDGNGKLSKRD
;
A
#
# COMPACT_ATOMS: atom_id res chain seq x y z
N LEU A 1 -19.15 -6.52 10.11
CA LEU A 1 -18.65 -6.49 8.73
C LEU A 1 -18.62 -5.05 8.24
N ILE A 2 -17.45 -4.57 7.77
CA ILE A 2 -17.22 -3.20 7.32
C ILE A 2 -17.20 -3.17 5.79
N PHE A 3 -17.87 -2.18 5.18
CA PHE A 3 -17.79 -1.90 3.76
C PHE A 3 -16.94 -0.65 3.51
N ARG A 4 -15.71 -0.84 3.05
CA ARG A 4 -14.73 0.20 2.74
C ARG A 4 -14.50 0.29 1.23
N ILE A 5 -14.43 1.51 0.69
CA ILE A 5 -14.08 1.79 -0.70
C ILE A 5 -12.61 2.22 -0.77
N GLU A 6 -11.82 1.48 -1.54
CA GLU A 6 -10.39 1.72 -1.75
C GLU A 6 -10.18 2.50 -3.07
N ASP A 7 -10.33 3.81 -3.00
CA ASP A 7 -10.37 4.75 -4.14
C ASP A 7 -9.17 5.72 -4.17
N THR A 8 -8.02 5.31 -3.65
CA THR A 8 -6.79 6.13 -3.62
C THR A 8 -6.10 6.28 -4.98
N ASP A 9 -6.53 5.53 -6.01
CA ASP A 9 -6.00 5.62 -7.38
C ASP A 9 -7.05 6.20 -8.33
N SER A 10 -7.00 7.51 -8.54
CA SER A 10 -7.93 8.23 -9.42
C SER A 10 -7.89 7.77 -10.88
N ASN A 11 -6.77 7.18 -11.34
CA ASN A 11 -6.64 6.66 -12.71
C ASN A 11 -7.46 5.38 -12.94
N ARG A 12 -7.90 4.73 -11.87
CA ARG A 12 -8.72 3.50 -11.91
C ARG A 12 -10.20 3.76 -11.65
N PHE A 13 -10.59 5.02 -11.53
CA PHE A 13 -11.99 5.37 -11.31
C PHE A 13 -12.87 4.88 -12.47
N VAL A 14 -13.93 4.16 -12.13
CA VAL A 14 -14.95 3.68 -13.08
C VAL A 14 -16.32 4.21 -12.62
N PRO A 15 -16.97 5.08 -13.38
CA PRO A 15 -18.32 5.56 -13.05
C PRO A 15 -19.30 4.39 -12.84
N GLY A 16 -20.12 4.45 -11.79
CA GLY A 16 -21.11 3.42 -11.47
C GLY A 16 -20.57 2.15 -10.81
N ALA A 17 -19.25 2.04 -10.60
CA ALA A 17 -18.66 0.84 -9.99
C ALA A 17 -19.10 0.65 -8.53
N GLU A 18 -19.26 1.72 -7.77
CA GLU A 18 -19.69 1.66 -6.38
C GLU A 18 -21.13 1.13 -6.27
N GLU A 19 -22.04 1.67 -7.06
CA GLU A 19 -23.43 1.22 -7.10
C GLU A 19 -23.53 -0.25 -7.51
N TYR A 20 -22.75 -0.66 -8.51
CA TYR A 20 -22.70 -2.06 -8.95
C TYR A 20 -22.20 -3.00 -7.85
N ILE A 21 -21.18 -2.58 -7.10
CA ILE A 21 -20.67 -3.36 -5.95
C ILE A 21 -21.77 -3.50 -4.88
N ILE A 22 -22.44 -2.41 -4.52
CA ILE A 22 -23.53 -2.41 -3.53
C ILE A 22 -24.68 -3.33 -3.97
N GLU A 23 -25.08 -3.26 -5.22
CA GLU A 23 -26.13 -4.14 -5.79
C GLU A 23 -25.71 -5.61 -5.77
N SER A 24 -24.44 -5.90 -6.10
CA SER A 24 -23.90 -7.26 -6.05
C SER A 24 -23.92 -7.84 -4.63
N PHE A 25 -23.57 -7.06 -3.62
CA PHE A 25 -23.67 -7.50 -2.23
C PHE A 25 -25.12 -7.70 -1.79
N LYS A 26 -26.05 -6.86 -2.20
CA LYS A 26 -27.48 -7.04 -1.95
C LYS A 26 -28.00 -8.33 -2.58
N TRP A 27 -27.61 -8.59 -3.82
CA TRP A 27 -27.96 -9.83 -4.53
C TRP A 27 -27.43 -11.09 -3.82
N LEU A 28 -26.21 -11.03 -3.26
CA LEU A 28 -25.61 -12.10 -2.48
C LEU A 28 -26.20 -12.23 -1.06
N GLY A 29 -27.06 -11.29 -0.63
CA GLY A 29 -27.61 -11.28 0.72
C GLY A 29 -26.61 -10.86 1.81
N ILE A 30 -25.48 -10.27 1.42
CA ILE A 30 -24.45 -9.78 2.35
C ILE A 30 -24.90 -8.47 2.96
N LYS A 31 -24.89 -8.41 4.30
CA LYS A 31 -25.23 -7.21 5.07
C LYS A 31 -23.99 -6.69 5.76
N PHE A 32 -23.85 -5.37 5.77
CA PHE A 32 -22.78 -4.68 6.47
C PHE A 32 -23.31 -4.05 7.77
N ASP A 33 -22.48 -4.07 8.80
CA ASP A 33 -22.79 -3.43 10.08
C ASP A 33 -22.41 -1.95 10.04
N GLU A 34 -21.33 -1.63 9.29
CA GLU A 34 -20.89 -0.26 9.06
C GLU A 34 -20.21 -0.12 7.69
N GLY A 35 -20.05 1.13 7.23
CA GLY A 35 -19.39 1.39 5.94
C GLY A 35 -20.01 2.53 5.16
N VAL A 36 -19.61 2.63 3.88
CA VAL A 36 -20.20 3.61 2.96
C VAL A 36 -21.70 3.43 2.90
N SER A 37 -22.45 4.51 3.12
CA SER A 37 -23.92 4.56 3.19
C SER A 37 -24.57 3.88 4.41
N PHE A 38 -23.78 3.25 5.31
CA PHE A 38 -24.30 2.61 6.52
C PHE A 38 -23.95 3.42 7.79
N GLY A 39 -22.89 4.25 7.74
CA GLY A 39 -22.32 4.90 8.91
C GLY A 39 -21.52 3.93 9.76
N GLY A 40 -21.23 4.29 11.02
CA GLY A 40 -20.49 3.49 11.98
C GLY A 40 -19.38 4.27 12.67
N GLU A 41 -18.60 3.59 13.53
CA GLU A 41 -17.62 4.24 14.41
C GLU A 41 -16.27 4.50 13.75
N HIS A 42 -15.92 3.75 12.66
CA HIS A 42 -14.61 3.80 12.01
C HIS A 42 -14.56 4.72 10.78
N GLY A 43 -15.62 5.49 10.53
CA GLY A 43 -15.69 6.39 9.36
C GLY A 43 -14.59 7.45 9.31
N PRO A 44 -14.42 8.12 8.15
CA PRO A 44 -15.09 7.84 6.87
C PRO A 44 -14.62 6.52 6.23
N TYR A 45 -15.43 5.95 5.31
CA TYR A 45 -15.20 4.62 4.74
C TYR A 45 -14.74 4.66 3.27
N ARG A 46 -14.61 5.85 2.66
CA ARG A 46 -13.86 6.04 1.42
C ARG A 46 -12.45 6.47 1.76
N GLN A 47 -11.47 5.78 1.21
CA GLN A 47 -10.06 6.09 1.50
C GLN A 47 -9.68 7.51 1.03
N SER A 48 -10.25 8.00 -0.07
CA SER A 48 -10.05 9.38 -0.54
C SER A 48 -10.52 10.46 0.45
N GLU A 49 -11.40 10.12 1.39
CA GLU A 49 -11.90 11.02 2.45
C GLU A 49 -11.06 10.98 3.74
N ARG A 50 -10.01 10.14 3.80
CA ARG A 50 -9.18 9.85 4.98
C ARG A 50 -7.78 10.48 4.92
N ARG A 51 -7.57 11.48 4.06
CA ARG A 51 -6.25 12.12 3.81
C ARG A 51 -5.49 12.49 5.07
N ASP A 52 -6.14 13.20 6.00
CA ASP A 52 -5.52 13.66 7.25
C ASP A 52 -5.07 12.49 8.14
N ILE A 53 -5.84 11.40 8.14
CA ILE A 53 -5.48 10.18 8.86
C ILE A 53 -4.19 9.62 8.28
N TYR A 54 -4.14 9.40 6.97
CA TYR A 54 -2.95 8.84 6.32
C TYR A 54 -1.73 9.75 6.46
N LYS A 55 -1.90 11.07 6.32
CA LYS A 55 -0.82 12.04 6.49
C LYS A 55 -0.19 11.93 7.88
N LYS A 56 -0.99 11.80 8.92
CA LYS A 56 -0.51 11.59 10.29
C LYS A 56 0.40 10.35 10.39
N TYR A 57 0.01 9.23 9.77
CA TYR A 57 0.80 8.00 9.83
C TYR A 57 2.03 8.04 8.91
N VAL A 58 1.98 8.75 7.80
CA VAL A 58 3.18 9.09 7.02
C VAL A 58 4.19 9.82 7.89
N ASP A 59 3.74 10.85 8.64
CA ASP A 59 4.62 11.64 9.51
C ASP A 59 5.21 10.80 10.65
N VAL A 60 4.46 9.84 11.19
CA VAL A 60 4.98 8.87 12.18
C VAL A 60 6.14 8.07 11.60
N LEU A 61 6.00 7.50 10.39
CA LEU A 61 7.08 6.75 9.74
C LEU A 61 8.29 7.64 9.42
N MET A 62 8.05 8.88 8.97
CA MET A 62 9.11 9.84 8.69
C MET A 62 9.90 10.20 9.96
N GLN A 63 9.22 10.50 11.07
CA GLN A 63 9.83 10.81 12.36
C GLN A 63 10.61 9.62 12.95
N ALA A 64 10.13 8.41 12.73
CA ALA A 64 10.80 7.18 13.12
C ALA A 64 11.99 6.80 12.21
N GLY A 65 12.26 7.58 11.15
CA GLY A 65 13.30 7.25 10.16
C GLY A 65 13.03 5.99 9.35
N LYS A 66 11.77 5.55 9.32
CA LYS A 66 11.30 4.37 8.58
C LYS A 66 10.79 4.71 7.17
N ALA A 67 10.68 6.00 6.85
CA ALA A 67 10.32 6.47 5.54
C ALA A 67 11.14 7.72 5.18
N TYR A 68 11.18 8.05 3.89
CA TYR A 68 11.92 9.20 3.37
C TYR A 68 11.25 9.77 2.13
N ILE A 69 11.52 11.07 1.87
CA ILE A 69 11.01 11.79 0.69
C ILE A 69 11.89 11.49 -0.52
N ALA A 70 11.28 11.24 -1.69
CA ALA A 70 11.98 11.06 -2.95
C ALA A 70 11.38 11.98 -4.03
N PHE A 71 12.26 12.64 -4.80
CA PHE A 71 11.92 13.64 -5.80
C PHE A 71 12.11 13.15 -7.25
N ASP A 72 12.57 11.92 -7.43
CA ASP A 72 12.74 11.32 -8.75
C ASP A 72 11.39 11.22 -9.47
N THR A 73 11.33 11.75 -10.70
CA THR A 73 10.10 11.70 -11.51
C THR A 73 9.90 10.32 -12.16
N PRO A 74 8.68 9.99 -12.61
CA PRO A 74 8.44 8.77 -13.37
C PRO A 74 9.36 8.63 -14.58
N GLU A 75 9.64 9.73 -15.30
CA GLU A 75 10.50 9.75 -16.48
C GLU A 75 11.95 9.44 -16.12
N GLU A 76 12.46 10.01 -15.01
CA GLU A 76 13.81 9.74 -14.49
C GLU A 76 13.94 8.27 -14.07
N LEU A 77 12.91 7.73 -13.41
CA LEU A 77 12.88 6.31 -13.03
C LEU A 77 12.81 5.39 -14.25
N ASP A 78 12.06 5.75 -15.28
CA ASP A 78 11.99 4.99 -16.53
C ASP A 78 13.32 5.03 -17.31
N ALA A 79 14.01 6.17 -17.29
CA ALA A 79 15.36 6.27 -17.83
C ALA A 79 16.33 5.32 -17.09
N LYS A 80 16.27 5.30 -15.75
CA LYS A 80 17.07 4.38 -14.92
C LYS A 80 16.79 2.90 -15.22
N ARG A 81 15.53 2.53 -15.40
CA ARG A 81 15.14 1.15 -15.78
C ARG A 81 15.67 0.73 -17.14
N LYS A 82 15.89 1.67 -18.06
CA LYS A 82 16.51 1.41 -19.37
C LYS A 82 18.01 1.28 -19.27
N GLU A 83 18.66 2.01 -18.37
CA GLU A 83 20.11 1.99 -18.15
C GLU A 83 20.57 0.77 -17.35
N VAL A 84 19.80 0.38 -16.32
CA VAL A 84 20.15 -0.64 -15.35
C VAL A 84 19.16 -1.80 -15.43
N ALA A 85 19.65 -2.97 -15.84
CA ALA A 85 18.82 -4.16 -15.89
C ALA A 85 18.25 -4.50 -14.50
N ASN A 86 16.94 -4.77 -14.45
CA ASN A 86 16.21 -5.08 -13.21
C ASN A 86 16.32 -3.99 -12.12
N PHE A 87 16.42 -2.72 -12.54
CA PHE A 87 16.45 -1.60 -11.58
C PHE A 87 15.25 -1.65 -10.64
N GLN A 88 15.54 -1.63 -9.34
CA GLN A 88 14.58 -1.44 -8.26
C GLN A 88 15.02 -0.23 -7.43
N TYR A 89 14.07 0.48 -6.85
CA TYR A 89 14.36 1.53 -5.90
C TYR A 89 14.42 0.90 -4.50
N ASP A 90 15.61 0.49 -4.06
CA ASP A 90 15.83 -0.31 -2.87
C ASP A 90 17.06 0.14 -2.06
N ALA A 91 17.45 -0.63 -1.06
CA ALA A 91 18.60 -0.35 -0.20
C ALA A 91 19.92 -0.17 -0.98
N SER A 92 20.08 -0.84 -2.13
CA SER A 92 21.31 -0.78 -2.93
C SER A 92 21.37 0.43 -3.85
N THR A 93 20.23 0.93 -4.29
CA THR A 93 20.12 1.97 -5.32
C THR A 93 19.73 3.34 -4.76
N ARG A 94 18.97 3.39 -3.64
CA ARG A 94 18.43 4.64 -3.09
C ARG A 94 19.46 5.72 -2.81
N MET A 95 20.72 5.33 -2.49
CA MET A 95 21.80 6.30 -2.23
C MET A 95 22.35 6.94 -3.51
N GLY A 96 22.00 6.46 -4.69
CA GLY A 96 22.30 7.06 -5.98
C GLY A 96 21.12 7.85 -6.57
N MET A 97 20.03 8.03 -5.81
CA MET A 97 18.79 8.67 -6.26
C MET A 97 18.56 9.99 -5.55
N ARG A 98 17.64 10.82 -6.07
CA ARG A 98 17.35 12.16 -5.54
C ARG A 98 16.31 12.12 -4.45
N ASN A 99 16.77 12.00 -3.21
CA ASN A 99 15.88 11.84 -2.05
C ASN A 99 16.44 12.49 -0.78
N SER A 100 15.65 12.54 0.29
CA SER A 100 16.02 13.19 1.55
C SER A 100 17.11 12.46 2.35
N LEU A 101 17.58 11.28 1.90
CA LEU A 101 18.75 10.62 2.48
C LEU A 101 20.05 11.05 1.80
N THR A 102 19.98 11.62 0.59
CA THR A 102 21.13 12.02 -0.24
C THR A 102 21.28 13.53 -0.37
N LEU A 103 20.18 14.28 -0.22
CA LEU A 103 20.16 15.74 -0.31
C LEU A 103 20.35 16.39 1.06
N PRO A 104 21.01 17.55 1.15
CA PRO A 104 21.01 18.37 2.36
C PRO A 104 19.58 18.74 2.78
N LYS A 105 19.35 18.84 4.09
CA LYS A 105 18.00 19.16 4.63
C LYS A 105 17.45 20.48 4.06
N GLU A 106 18.30 21.49 3.93
CA GLU A 106 17.95 22.81 3.42
C GLU A 106 17.47 22.74 1.95
N GLU A 107 18.05 21.85 1.15
CA GLU A 107 17.62 21.62 -0.24
C GLU A 107 16.26 20.90 -0.28
N VAL A 108 16.07 19.91 0.57
CA VAL A 108 14.77 19.21 0.69
C VAL A 108 13.67 20.19 1.08
N ASP A 109 13.93 21.04 2.10
CA ASP A 109 12.96 22.02 2.59
C ASP A 109 12.66 23.08 1.50
N ALA A 110 13.66 23.51 0.73
CA ALA A 110 13.47 24.43 -0.39
C ALA A 110 12.62 23.84 -1.52
N LEU A 111 12.90 22.59 -1.91
CA LEU A 111 12.12 21.91 -2.95
C LEU A 111 10.65 21.75 -2.56
N ILE A 112 10.38 21.43 -1.29
CA ILE A 112 9.01 21.34 -0.77
C ILE A 112 8.33 22.71 -0.78
N ALA A 113 9.04 23.76 -0.33
CA ALA A 113 8.52 25.13 -0.30
C ALA A 113 8.23 25.69 -1.71
N GLU A 114 8.99 25.27 -2.72
CA GLU A 114 8.76 25.59 -4.14
C GLU A 114 7.59 24.81 -4.74
N GLY A 115 6.96 23.90 -4.00
CA GLY A 115 5.85 23.08 -4.48
C GLY A 115 6.29 21.90 -5.37
N LYS A 116 7.57 21.49 -5.31
CA LYS A 116 8.05 20.34 -6.05
C LYS A 116 7.31 19.08 -5.57
N GLN A 117 6.72 18.37 -6.52
CA GLN A 117 6.06 17.09 -6.20
C GLN A 117 7.08 16.05 -5.73
N TYR A 118 6.67 15.27 -4.76
CA TYR A 118 7.47 14.20 -4.18
C TYR A 118 6.59 13.00 -3.80
N VAL A 119 7.24 11.90 -3.56
CA VAL A 119 6.63 10.71 -2.94
C VAL A 119 7.35 10.40 -1.63
N VAL A 120 6.64 9.76 -0.72
CA VAL A 120 7.25 9.16 0.48
C VAL A 120 7.42 7.68 0.24
N ARG A 121 8.64 7.18 0.43
CA ARG A 121 8.98 5.76 0.28
C ARG A 121 9.24 5.12 1.63
N PHE A 122 8.85 3.87 1.76
CA PHE A 122 9.24 3.06 2.91
C PHE A 122 10.72 2.72 2.83
N LYS A 123 11.45 2.93 3.92
CA LYS A 123 12.87 2.64 4.02
C LYS A 123 13.05 1.21 4.52
N ILE A 124 13.26 0.28 3.61
CA ILE A 124 13.48 -1.12 3.95
C ILE A 124 14.96 -1.35 4.25
N GLU A 125 15.25 -1.90 5.42
CA GLU A 125 16.61 -2.34 5.74
C GLU A 125 16.85 -3.73 5.13
N PRO A 126 18.02 -3.95 4.47
CA PRO A 126 18.31 -5.22 3.82
C PRO A 126 18.74 -6.29 4.83
N ASN A 127 18.76 -7.55 4.36
CA ASN A 127 19.25 -8.72 5.11
C ASN A 127 18.45 -9.08 6.37
N GLU A 128 17.20 -8.65 6.46
CA GLU A 128 16.27 -9.06 7.50
C GLU A 128 15.40 -10.22 6.98
N GLU A 129 15.23 -11.25 7.79
CA GLU A 129 14.32 -12.35 7.51
C GLU A 129 12.90 -11.97 7.94
N VAL A 130 11.99 -11.92 6.99
CA VAL A 130 10.60 -11.52 7.20
C VAL A 130 9.72 -12.75 7.13
N HIS A 131 9.08 -13.06 8.23
CA HIS A 131 8.15 -14.18 8.39
C HIS A 131 6.72 -13.70 8.15
N VAL A 132 6.02 -14.35 7.24
CA VAL A 132 4.60 -14.16 6.97
C VAL A 132 3.86 -15.45 7.32
N HIS A 133 3.07 -15.40 8.37
CA HIS A 133 2.15 -16.48 8.68
C HIS A 133 0.90 -16.37 7.81
N ASP A 134 0.66 -17.39 6.99
CA ASP A 134 -0.52 -17.44 6.13
C ASP A 134 -1.35 -18.69 6.44
N ILE A 135 -2.63 -18.50 6.73
CA ILE A 135 -3.54 -19.59 7.13
C ILE A 135 -3.62 -20.70 6.05
N ILE A 136 -3.46 -20.32 4.77
CA ILE A 136 -3.62 -21.24 3.63
C ILE A 136 -2.26 -21.73 3.13
N ARG A 137 -1.26 -20.84 3.06
CA ARG A 137 0.07 -21.11 2.48
C ARG A 137 1.08 -21.58 3.52
N GLY A 138 0.75 -21.46 4.81
CA GLY A 138 1.67 -21.75 5.91
C GLY A 138 2.70 -20.64 6.10
N GLU A 139 3.87 -20.99 6.55
CA GLU A 139 4.98 -20.07 6.78
C GLU A 139 5.65 -19.68 5.48
N VAL A 140 5.66 -18.40 5.16
CA VAL A 140 6.37 -17.81 4.01
C VAL A 140 7.49 -16.92 4.53
N ILE A 141 8.74 -17.26 4.21
CA ILE A 141 9.92 -16.54 4.68
C ILE A 141 10.57 -15.84 3.49
N VAL A 142 10.79 -14.53 3.63
CA VAL A 142 11.40 -13.70 2.58
C VAL A 142 12.51 -12.86 3.17
N ASN A 143 13.68 -12.82 2.51
CA ASN A 143 14.73 -11.87 2.89
C ASN A 143 14.38 -10.47 2.37
N SER A 144 14.44 -9.47 3.24
CA SER A 144 14.07 -8.08 2.91
C SER A 144 14.90 -7.45 1.79
N SER A 145 16.08 -8.00 1.50
CA SER A 145 16.94 -7.53 0.40
C SER A 145 16.34 -7.68 -1.00
N VAL A 146 15.26 -8.47 -1.15
CA VAL A 146 14.55 -8.60 -2.44
C VAL A 146 13.40 -7.62 -2.58
N LEU A 147 13.11 -6.85 -1.52
CA LEU A 147 12.01 -5.89 -1.49
C LEU A 147 12.51 -4.51 -1.90
N ASP A 148 11.71 -3.82 -2.70
CA ASP A 148 11.95 -2.43 -3.07
C ASP A 148 11.28 -1.45 -2.08
N ASP A 149 11.85 -0.26 -1.96
CA ASP A 149 11.31 0.84 -1.15
C ASP A 149 10.03 1.38 -1.78
N LYS A 150 8.91 0.71 -1.52
CA LYS A 150 7.60 1.06 -2.11
C LYS A 150 7.20 2.48 -1.77
N VAL A 151 6.56 3.13 -2.73
CA VAL A 151 5.89 4.41 -2.49
C VAL A 151 4.72 4.16 -1.55
N LEU A 152 4.67 4.92 -0.46
CA LEU A 152 3.60 4.89 0.53
C LEU A 152 2.61 6.05 0.35
N TYR A 153 3.11 7.22 -0.10
CA TYR A 153 2.33 8.46 -0.18
C TYR A 153 2.79 9.32 -1.34
N LYS A 154 1.86 10.04 -1.94
CA LYS A 154 2.09 10.94 -3.08
C LYS A 154 1.66 12.36 -2.70
N SER A 155 2.55 13.34 -2.81
CA SER A 155 2.22 14.73 -2.53
C SER A 155 1.29 15.37 -3.58
N ALA A 156 1.23 14.80 -4.79
CA ALA A 156 0.47 15.35 -5.90
C ALA A 156 -1.06 15.33 -5.68
N ASP A 157 -1.56 14.29 -5.03
CA ASP A 157 -2.97 14.11 -4.73
C ASP A 157 -3.25 13.99 -3.22
N GLU A 158 -2.18 14.06 -2.41
CA GLU A 158 -2.22 13.92 -0.95
C GLU A 158 -2.84 12.60 -0.49
N LEU A 159 -2.66 11.55 -1.30
CA LEU A 159 -3.19 10.23 -1.04
C LEU A 159 -2.09 9.18 -0.86
N PRO A 160 -2.32 8.18 -0.01
CA PRO A 160 -1.44 7.04 0.12
C PRO A 160 -1.57 6.11 -1.10
N THR A 161 -0.59 5.23 -1.24
CA THR A 161 -0.77 4.04 -2.05
C THR A 161 -1.53 2.97 -1.26
N TYR A 162 -1.99 1.93 -1.96
CA TYR A 162 -2.63 0.77 -1.35
C TYR A 162 -1.86 0.22 -0.14
N HIS A 163 -0.52 0.16 -0.23
CA HIS A 163 0.30 -0.43 0.82
C HIS A 163 0.18 0.27 2.17
N LEU A 164 0.13 1.61 2.20
CA LEU A 164 -0.06 2.33 3.45
C LEU A 164 -1.54 2.39 3.85
N ALA A 165 -2.42 2.65 2.87
CA ALA A 165 -3.84 2.84 3.14
C ALA A 165 -4.46 1.62 3.83
N ASN A 166 -4.21 0.41 3.29
CA ASN A 166 -4.82 -0.79 3.86
C ASN A 166 -4.27 -1.11 5.26
N ILE A 167 -2.95 -0.95 5.51
CA ILE A 167 -2.36 -1.21 6.83
C ILE A 167 -2.94 -0.27 7.89
N VAL A 168 -3.03 1.03 7.57
CA VAL A 168 -3.59 2.02 8.51
C VAL A 168 -5.07 1.75 8.77
N ASP A 169 -5.83 1.46 7.72
CA ASP A 169 -7.26 1.21 7.86
C ASP A 169 -7.55 -0.11 8.56
N ASP A 170 -6.83 -1.17 8.23
CA ASP A 170 -7.00 -2.47 8.86
C ASP A 170 -6.70 -2.40 10.36
N HIS A 171 -5.66 -1.64 10.76
CA HIS A 171 -5.38 -1.40 12.17
C HIS A 171 -6.47 -0.57 12.85
N LEU A 172 -6.87 0.58 12.27
CA LEU A 172 -7.85 1.48 12.86
C LEU A 172 -9.28 0.93 12.87
N MET A 173 -9.59 0.03 11.95
CA MET A 173 -10.90 -0.63 11.82
C MET A 173 -10.90 -2.02 12.50
N GLU A 174 -9.82 -2.36 13.22
CA GLU A 174 -9.68 -3.61 13.98
C GLU A 174 -9.93 -4.88 13.14
N VAL A 175 -9.42 -4.87 11.90
CA VAL A 175 -9.51 -6.01 10.99
C VAL A 175 -8.68 -7.16 11.53
N SER A 176 -9.32 -8.30 11.79
CA SER A 176 -8.66 -9.48 12.35
C SER A 176 -8.08 -10.44 11.31
N HIS A 177 -8.62 -10.46 10.08
CA HIS A 177 -8.20 -11.34 9.01
C HIS A 177 -8.18 -10.62 7.67
N VAL A 178 -7.10 -10.75 6.92
CA VAL A 178 -6.97 -10.28 5.54
C VAL A 178 -7.04 -11.48 4.60
N ILE A 179 -8.18 -11.63 3.93
CA ILE A 179 -8.42 -12.71 2.96
C ILE A 179 -8.41 -12.10 1.56
N ARG A 180 -7.44 -12.49 0.71
CA ARG A 180 -7.28 -11.90 -0.62
C ARG A 180 -6.65 -12.89 -1.61
N GLY A 181 -6.58 -12.53 -2.88
CA GLY A 181 -5.97 -13.36 -3.92
C GLY A 181 -4.44 -13.48 -3.74
N GLU A 182 -3.87 -14.60 -4.16
CA GLU A 182 -2.45 -14.90 -4.04
C GLU A 182 -1.54 -13.95 -4.81
N GLU A 183 -2.08 -13.15 -5.73
CA GLU A 183 -1.32 -12.09 -6.40
C GLU A 183 -0.80 -11.00 -5.44
N TRP A 184 -1.35 -10.94 -4.23
CA TRP A 184 -0.93 -10.04 -3.17
C TRP A 184 0.10 -10.65 -2.20
N LEU A 185 0.35 -11.96 -2.31
CA LEU A 185 1.32 -12.64 -1.45
C LEU A 185 2.73 -12.01 -1.53
N PRO A 186 3.25 -11.58 -2.71
CA PRO A 186 4.53 -10.89 -2.77
C PRO A 186 4.59 -9.56 -2.00
N SER A 187 3.44 -8.95 -1.70
CA SER A 187 3.35 -7.72 -0.90
C SER A 187 3.24 -7.98 0.61
N ALA A 188 2.95 -9.21 1.02
CA ALA A 188 2.74 -9.52 2.43
C ALA A 188 3.98 -9.27 3.30
N PRO A 189 5.23 -9.57 2.88
CA PRO A 189 6.42 -9.22 3.65
C PRO A 189 6.57 -7.71 3.90
N LEU A 190 6.27 -6.88 2.88
CA LEU A 190 6.24 -5.43 3.03
C LEU A 190 5.21 -4.98 4.08
N HIS A 191 4.02 -5.61 4.07
CA HIS A 191 2.97 -5.30 5.04
C HIS A 191 3.38 -5.67 6.46
N VAL A 192 4.00 -6.83 6.67
CA VAL A 192 4.57 -7.22 7.97
C VAL A 192 5.60 -6.18 8.45
N LEU A 193 6.50 -5.74 7.56
CA LEU A 193 7.48 -4.70 7.90
C LEU A 193 6.84 -3.35 8.25
N LEU A 194 5.72 -2.99 7.60
CA LEU A 194 4.96 -1.78 7.94
C LEU A 194 4.30 -1.89 9.34
N TYR A 195 3.68 -3.03 9.66
CA TYR A 195 3.14 -3.27 11.02
C TYR A 195 4.23 -3.15 12.07
N ARG A 196 5.42 -3.72 11.84
CA ARG A 196 6.59 -3.57 12.73
C ARG A 196 7.05 -2.13 12.84
N ALA A 197 7.11 -1.40 11.72
CA ALA A 197 7.54 -0.01 11.71
C ALA A 197 6.62 0.92 12.51
N PHE A 198 5.34 0.57 12.60
CA PHE A 198 4.35 1.26 13.44
C PHE A 198 4.32 0.75 14.89
N GLY A 199 4.96 -0.36 15.21
CA GLY A 199 4.85 -1.03 16.52
C GLY A 199 3.48 -1.71 16.74
N TRP A 200 2.84 -2.18 15.65
CA TRP A 200 1.51 -2.79 15.64
C TRP A 200 1.54 -4.31 15.43
N GLU A 201 2.65 -4.97 15.76
CA GLU A 201 2.78 -6.42 15.55
C GLU A 201 1.70 -7.21 16.31
N ASP A 202 1.35 -6.78 17.51
CA ASP A 202 0.32 -7.43 18.35
C ASP A 202 -1.11 -7.29 17.80
N THR A 203 -1.34 -6.34 16.89
CA THR A 203 -2.64 -6.07 16.26
C THR A 203 -2.64 -6.38 14.76
N MET A 204 -1.56 -6.97 14.26
CA MET A 204 -1.46 -7.39 12.87
C MET A 204 -2.50 -8.48 12.57
N PRO A 205 -3.31 -8.33 11.51
CA PRO A 205 -4.29 -9.35 11.13
C PRO A 205 -3.61 -10.64 10.68
N GLU A 206 -4.33 -11.75 10.77
CA GLU A 206 -3.94 -13.00 10.12
C GLU A 206 -4.15 -12.90 8.61
N PHE A 207 -3.22 -13.48 7.84
CA PHE A 207 -3.29 -13.46 6.37
C PHE A 207 -3.79 -14.79 5.81
N ALA A 208 -4.60 -14.72 4.76
CA ALA A 208 -5.07 -15.87 4.00
C ALA A 208 -5.05 -15.55 2.49
N HIS A 209 -4.10 -16.10 1.75
CA HIS A 209 -3.98 -15.88 0.32
C HIS A 209 -4.60 -17.03 -0.48
N LEU A 210 -5.75 -16.74 -1.10
CA LEU A 210 -6.53 -17.69 -1.91
C LEU A 210 -5.92 -17.86 -3.30
N PRO A 211 -5.99 -19.06 -3.89
CA PRO A 211 -5.65 -19.27 -5.29
C PRO A 211 -6.48 -18.38 -6.22
N LEU A 212 -5.91 -18.03 -7.36
CA LEU A 212 -6.62 -17.27 -8.39
C LEU A 212 -7.74 -18.11 -9.02
N LEU A 213 -8.87 -17.46 -9.29
CA LEU A 213 -9.87 -18.01 -10.21
C LEU A 213 -9.35 -17.84 -11.63
N LEU A 214 -9.22 -18.96 -12.32
CA LEU A 214 -8.76 -18.97 -13.71
C LEU A 214 -9.92 -18.83 -14.69
N LYS A 215 -9.63 -18.37 -15.89
CA LYS A 215 -10.58 -18.38 -17.01
C LYS A 215 -11.00 -19.83 -17.34
N PRO A 216 -12.19 -20.04 -17.96
CA PRO A 216 -12.65 -21.39 -18.30
C PRO A 216 -11.68 -22.18 -19.18
N ASP A 217 -10.86 -21.51 -20.00
CA ASP A 217 -9.82 -22.11 -20.84
C ASP A 217 -8.51 -22.40 -20.10
N GLY A 218 -8.43 -22.04 -18.81
CA GLY A 218 -7.24 -22.20 -17.96
C GLY A 218 -6.13 -21.18 -18.23
N ASN A 219 -6.31 -20.25 -19.16
CA ASN A 219 -5.29 -19.29 -19.57
C ASN A 219 -5.47 -17.94 -18.86
N GLY A 220 -4.84 -17.81 -17.69
CA GLY A 220 -4.79 -16.57 -16.95
C GLY A 220 -5.93 -16.38 -15.96
N LYS A 221 -5.82 -15.29 -15.20
CA LYS A 221 -6.76 -14.90 -14.15
C LYS A 221 -8.08 -14.44 -14.75
N LEU A 222 -9.20 -14.91 -14.19
CA LEU A 222 -10.52 -14.34 -14.45
C LEU A 222 -10.57 -12.89 -13.94
N SER A 223 -11.03 -11.98 -14.77
CA SER A 223 -11.09 -10.55 -14.44
C SER A 223 -12.53 -10.02 -14.54
N LYS A 224 -12.78 -8.83 -13.98
CA LYS A 224 -14.05 -8.11 -14.10
C LYS A 224 -14.39 -7.70 -15.54
N ARG A 225 -13.48 -7.93 -16.50
CA ARG A 225 -13.64 -7.56 -17.92
C ARG A 225 -13.88 -8.77 -18.82
N ASP A 226 -13.91 -9.98 -18.25
CA ASP A 226 -14.15 -11.24 -18.96
C ASP A 226 -15.62 -11.59 -19.07
#